data_b4fbb98224b7aca07de1758a2152489e
#
_entry.id   b4fbb98224b7aca07de1758a2152489e
#
_cell.length_a   1.000
_cell.length_b   1.000
_cell.length_c   1.000
_cell.angle_alpha   90.00
_cell.angle_beta   90.00
_cell.angle_gamma   90.00
#
_symmetry.space_group_name_H-M   'P 1'
#
loop_
_entity.id
_entity.type
_entity.pdbx_description
1 polymer ?
#
loop_
_entity_poly.entity_id
_entity_poly.type
_entity_poly.pdbx_seq_one_letter_code
_entity_poly.pdbx_strand_id
1 'polypeptide(L)'
;MRQKTFIKQTSIAILLYFICLALAVAIDLIFFKVKNMYHTPALAAIFAGWVYLGLIRKTKQFGAITCLGIFMSLFFFASGHFVLAFLPSFLAGLVADFLAKKGNYENNKLNLLSYMIFSLGNLAPIITMWLAPKTYIAQLLAKGKTQDYVNQVMVPFTGQSCLNPDWRNAHGCPHWRLHCPKLAEKINGHQPY
;
A
#
# COMPACT_ATOMS: atom_id res chain seq x y z
N MET A 1 -32.39 2.22 -13.47
CA MET A 1 -31.92 0.87 -13.13
C MET A 1 -30.38 0.75 -13.14
N ARG A 2 -29.69 1.16 -14.18
CA ARG A 2 -28.24 1.03 -14.37
C ARG A 2 -27.40 1.65 -13.23
N GLN A 3 -27.77 2.82 -12.72
CA GLN A 3 -27.05 3.51 -11.64
C GLN A 3 -27.14 2.77 -10.28
N LYS A 4 -28.32 2.24 -9.93
CA LYS A 4 -28.50 1.47 -8.70
C LYS A 4 -27.65 0.18 -8.72
N THR A 5 -27.57 -0.47 -9.88
CA THR A 5 -26.73 -1.66 -10.07
C THR A 5 -25.25 -1.32 -9.96
N PHE A 6 -24.81 -0.20 -10.53
CA PHE A 6 -23.43 0.29 -10.43
C PHE A 6 -23.02 0.52 -8.98
N ILE A 7 -23.80 1.31 -8.23
CA ILE A 7 -23.53 1.58 -6.80
C ILE A 7 -23.47 0.27 -6.01
N LYS A 8 -24.47 -0.60 -6.16
CA LYS A 8 -24.53 -1.89 -5.45
C LYS A 8 -23.31 -2.75 -5.73
N GLN A 9 -22.91 -2.93 -7.00
CA GLN A 9 -21.79 -3.78 -7.38
C GLN A 9 -20.45 -3.20 -6.89
N THR A 10 -20.29 -1.87 -7.00
CA THR A 10 -19.09 -1.19 -6.52
C THR A 10 -18.96 -1.29 -5.00
N SER A 11 -20.04 -1.09 -4.24
CA SER A 11 -20.03 -1.23 -2.78
C SER A 11 -19.69 -2.66 -2.33
N ILE A 12 -20.27 -3.67 -3.00
CA ILE A 12 -19.97 -5.08 -2.72
C ILE A 12 -18.48 -5.36 -3.02
N ALA A 13 -17.96 -4.86 -4.13
CA ALA A 13 -16.56 -5.07 -4.49
C ALA A 13 -15.61 -4.39 -3.49
N ILE A 14 -15.93 -3.18 -3.03
CA ILE A 14 -15.17 -2.48 -1.99
C ILE A 14 -15.13 -3.34 -0.72
N LEU A 15 -16.26 -3.83 -0.24
CA LEU A 15 -16.34 -4.67 0.95
C LEU A 15 -15.51 -5.95 0.80
N LEU A 16 -15.67 -6.66 -0.31
CA LEU A 16 -14.92 -7.89 -0.59
C LEU A 16 -13.42 -7.63 -0.70
N TYR A 17 -13.02 -6.50 -1.31
CA TYR A 17 -11.62 -6.12 -1.41
C TYR A 17 -11.01 -5.88 -0.03
N PHE A 18 -11.74 -5.22 0.88
CA PHE A 18 -11.32 -5.03 2.27
C PHE A 18 -11.20 -6.34 3.04
N ILE A 19 -12.11 -7.29 2.82
CA ILE A 19 -12.01 -8.63 3.41
C ILE A 19 -10.72 -9.32 2.92
N CYS A 20 -10.41 -9.25 1.62
CA CYS A 20 -9.17 -9.80 1.06
C CYS A 20 -7.93 -9.12 1.66
N LEU A 21 -7.97 -7.79 1.82
CA LEU A 21 -6.88 -7.03 2.45
C LEU A 21 -6.71 -7.43 3.92
N ALA A 22 -7.79 -7.53 4.69
CA ALA A 22 -7.75 -7.96 6.08
C ALA A 22 -7.16 -9.38 6.22
N LEU A 23 -7.54 -10.28 5.32
CA LEU A 23 -6.99 -11.63 5.27
C LEU A 23 -5.49 -11.61 4.95
N ALA A 24 -5.05 -10.78 4.00
CA ALA A 24 -3.64 -10.61 3.68
C ALA A 24 -2.83 -10.10 4.88
N VAL A 25 -3.35 -9.10 5.61
CA VAL A 25 -2.76 -8.59 6.85
C VAL A 25 -2.69 -9.68 7.92
N ALA A 26 -3.77 -10.43 8.12
CA ALA A 26 -3.80 -11.50 9.10
C ALA A 26 -2.76 -12.60 8.81
N ILE A 27 -2.62 -12.99 7.55
CA ILE A 27 -1.60 -13.95 7.11
C ILE A 27 -0.20 -13.40 7.36
N ASP A 28 0.05 -12.14 7.01
CA ASP A 28 1.36 -11.50 7.20
C ASP A 28 1.74 -11.47 8.69
N LEU A 29 0.81 -11.13 9.57
CA LEU A 29 1.03 -11.09 11.02
C LEU A 29 1.23 -12.47 11.64
N ILE A 30 0.44 -13.47 11.23
CA ILE A 30 0.43 -14.81 11.83
C ILE A 30 1.62 -15.64 11.35
N PHE A 31 1.84 -15.69 10.05
CA PHE A 31 2.83 -16.58 9.44
C PHE A 31 4.21 -15.95 9.35
N PHE A 32 4.30 -14.71 8.91
CA PHE A 32 5.59 -14.05 8.74
C PHE A 32 6.04 -13.31 9.99
N LYS A 33 5.13 -13.02 10.95
CA LYS A 33 5.41 -12.31 12.21
C LYS A 33 6.14 -10.97 11.98
N VAL A 34 5.91 -10.35 10.83
CA VAL A 34 6.60 -9.15 10.39
C VAL A 34 5.77 -7.92 10.74
N LYS A 35 6.30 -7.04 11.57
CA LYS A 35 5.59 -5.84 12.03
C LYS A 35 5.38 -4.78 10.93
N ASN A 36 6.15 -4.84 9.85
CA ASN A 36 6.09 -3.85 8.76
C ASN A 36 5.09 -4.18 7.65
N MET A 37 4.40 -5.33 7.74
CA MET A 37 3.40 -5.76 6.75
C MET A 37 3.92 -5.73 5.30
N TYR A 38 5.19 -6.07 5.10
CA TYR A 38 5.88 -5.98 3.82
C TYR A 38 5.26 -6.87 2.73
N HIS A 39 4.78 -8.06 3.11
CA HIS A 39 4.18 -9.01 2.18
C HIS A 39 2.70 -8.72 1.91
N THR A 40 2.06 -7.91 2.77
CA THR A 40 0.63 -7.60 2.67
C THR A 40 0.20 -7.11 1.29
N PRO A 41 0.92 -6.21 0.58
CA PRO A 41 0.54 -5.78 -0.76
C PRO A 41 0.50 -6.92 -1.78
N ALA A 42 1.48 -7.83 -1.73
CA ALA A 42 1.54 -8.97 -2.63
C ALA A 42 0.43 -9.99 -2.34
N LEU A 43 0.19 -10.30 -1.06
CA LEU A 43 -0.90 -11.18 -0.65
C LEU A 43 -2.26 -10.58 -1.02
N ALA A 44 -2.46 -9.29 -0.77
CA ALA A 44 -3.68 -8.60 -1.17
C ALA A 44 -3.90 -8.64 -2.69
N ALA A 45 -2.83 -8.48 -3.48
CA ALA A 45 -2.91 -8.59 -4.93
C ALA A 45 -3.31 -10.01 -5.38
N ILE A 46 -2.85 -11.06 -4.71
CA ILE A 46 -3.26 -12.44 -5.03
C ILE A 46 -4.74 -12.66 -4.71
N PHE A 47 -5.18 -12.26 -3.50
CA PHE A 47 -6.54 -12.55 -3.05
C PHE A 47 -7.61 -11.65 -3.70
N ALA A 48 -7.30 -10.39 -3.99
CA ALA A 48 -8.29 -9.44 -4.48
C ALA A 48 -8.45 -9.44 -6.02
N GLY A 49 -7.64 -10.18 -6.77
CA GLY A 49 -7.68 -10.19 -8.22
C GLY A 49 -9.04 -10.59 -8.78
N TRP A 50 -9.66 -11.62 -8.20
CA TRP A 50 -10.98 -12.07 -8.64
C TRP A 50 -12.08 -11.06 -8.32
N VAL A 51 -12.00 -10.33 -7.21
CA VAL A 51 -12.93 -9.24 -6.84
C VAL A 51 -12.84 -8.12 -7.86
N TYR A 52 -11.61 -7.70 -8.19
CA TYR A 52 -11.34 -6.64 -9.14
C TYR A 52 -11.84 -6.98 -10.55
N LEU A 53 -11.51 -8.16 -11.07
CA LEU A 53 -11.98 -8.61 -12.38
C LEU A 53 -13.49 -8.84 -12.39
N GLY A 54 -14.06 -9.29 -11.28
CA GLY A 54 -15.51 -9.41 -11.10
C GLY A 54 -16.21 -8.06 -11.15
N LEU A 55 -15.63 -7.02 -10.54
CA LEU A 55 -16.15 -5.65 -10.60
C LEU A 55 -16.19 -5.15 -12.05
N ILE A 56 -15.07 -5.29 -12.79
CA ILE A 56 -14.98 -4.90 -14.21
C ILE A 56 -16.08 -5.55 -15.05
N ARG A 57 -16.21 -6.87 -14.94
CA ARG A 57 -17.18 -7.64 -15.72
C ARG A 57 -18.63 -7.28 -15.42
N LYS A 58 -18.94 -6.95 -14.18
CA LYS A 58 -20.31 -6.61 -13.74
C LYS A 58 -20.70 -5.18 -14.02
N THR A 59 -19.77 -4.24 -13.92
CA THR A 59 -20.09 -2.82 -14.04
C THR A 59 -19.90 -2.31 -15.48
N LYS A 60 -18.80 -2.68 -16.13
CA LYS A 60 -18.40 -2.20 -17.45
C LYS A 60 -18.55 -0.67 -17.59
N GLN A 61 -18.25 0.06 -16.53
CA GLN A 61 -18.43 1.51 -16.47
C GLN A 61 -17.23 2.18 -15.82
N PHE A 62 -16.85 3.33 -16.39
CA PHE A 62 -15.84 4.19 -15.79
C PHE A 62 -16.31 4.70 -14.42
N GLY A 63 -15.39 4.78 -13.49
CA GLY A 63 -15.65 5.21 -12.12
C GLY A 63 -15.67 4.06 -11.11
N ALA A 64 -15.94 2.82 -11.51
CA ALA A 64 -16.02 1.70 -10.57
C ALA A 64 -14.65 1.39 -9.93
N ILE A 65 -13.60 1.32 -10.74
CA ILE A 65 -12.22 1.09 -10.29
C ILE A 65 -11.70 2.34 -9.58
N THR A 66 -12.01 3.52 -10.10
CA THR A 66 -11.65 4.79 -9.47
C THR A 66 -12.27 4.90 -8.07
N CYS A 67 -13.54 4.55 -7.88
CA CYS A 67 -14.18 4.51 -6.56
C CYS A 67 -13.46 3.55 -5.60
N LEU A 68 -13.07 2.37 -6.07
CA LEU A 68 -12.29 1.43 -5.27
C LEU A 68 -10.92 2.04 -4.87
N GLY A 69 -10.24 2.73 -5.79
CA GLY A 69 -8.99 3.45 -5.54
C GLY A 69 -9.14 4.59 -4.53
N ILE A 70 -10.22 5.37 -4.65
CA ILE A 70 -10.56 6.44 -3.68
C ILE A 70 -10.76 5.84 -2.30
N PHE A 71 -11.49 4.74 -2.21
CA PHE A 71 -11.75 4.09 -0.93
C PHE A 71 -10.46 3.56 -0.29
N MET A 72 -9.56 2.96 -1.08
CA MET A 72 -8.24 2.56 -0.60
C MET A 72 -7.39 3.75 -0.15
N SER A 73 -7.46 4.86 -0.87
CA SER A 73 -6.77 6.11 -0.50
C SER A 73 -7.26 6.65 0.84
N LEU A 74 -8.59 6.71 1.03
CA LEU A 74 -9.20 7.13 2.29
C LEU A 74 -8.85 6.18 3.45
N PHE A 75 -8.79 4.89 3.18
CA PHE A 75 -8.36 3.90 4.17
C PHE A 75 -6.92 4.15 4.63
N PHE A 76 -5.97 4.37 3.72
CA PHE A 76 -4.59 4.68 4.09
C PHE A 76 -4.48 6.01 4.84
N PHE A 77 -5.25 6.99 4.46
CA PHE A 77 -5.33 8.26 5.19
C PHE A 77 -5.87 8.06 6.62
N ALA A 78 -7.00 7.36 6.77
CA ALA A 78 -7.64 7.09 8.06
C ALA A 78 -6.81 6.16 8.96
N SER A 79 -6.07 5.21 8.38
CA SER A 79 -5.19 4.29 9.11
C SER A 79 -3.96 4.97 9.71
N GLY A 80 -3.82 6.28 9.50
CA GLY A 80 -2.73 7.05 10.06
C GLY A 80 -1.39 6.83 9.36
N HIS A 81 -1.40 6.31 8.13
CA HIS A 81 -0.23 6.32 7.28
C HIS A 81 0.17 7.77 6.92
N PHE A 82 1.33 7.93 6.30
CA PHE A 82 1.78 9.24 5.85
C PHE A 82 0.72 9.92 4.98
N VAL A 83 0.49 11.24 5.19
CA VAL A 83 -0.59 11.97 4.49
C VAL A 83 -0.52 11.79 2.98
N LEU A 84 0.68 11.73 2.39
CA LEU A 84 0.85 11.52 0.95
C LEU A 84 0.61 10.07 0.49
N ALA A 85 0.42 9.11 1.40
CA ALA A 85 0.16 7.71 1.01
C ALA A 85 -1.20 7.52 0.31
N PHE A 86 -2.11 8.50 0.41
CA PHE A 86 -3.38 8.45 -0.33
C PHE A 86 -3.18 8.65 -1.84
N LEU A 87 -2.19 9.46 -2.24
CA LEU A 87 -2.01 9.87 -3.64
C LEU A 87 -1.68 8.71 -4.59
N PRO A 88 -0.71 7.81 -4.30
CA PRO A 88 -0.42 6.68 -5.18
C PRO A 88 -1.62 5.76 -5.41
N SER A 89 -2.40 5.46 -4.37
CA SER A 89 -3.59 4.59 -4.50
C SER A 89 -4.68 5.24 -5.34
N PHE A 90 -4.92 6.54 -5.17
CA PHE A 90 -5.86 7.28 -6.00
C PHE A 90 -5.43 7.29 -7.47
N LEU A 91 -4.18 7.65 -7.75
CA LEU A 91 -3.65 7.71 -9.11
C LEU A 91 -3.65 6.32 -9.77
N ALA A 92 -3.25 5.28 -9.04
CA ALA A 92 -3.29 3.91 -9.54
C ALA A 92 -4.72 3.49 -9.90
N GLY A 93 -5.71 3.81 -9.06
CA GLY A 93 -7.12 3.55 -9.34
C GLY A 93 -7.63 4.27 -10.59
N LEU A 94 -7.27 5.54 -10.75
CA LEU A 94 -7.68 6.35 -11.90
C LEU A 94 -7.05 5.84 -13.20
N VAL A 95 -5.72 5.61 -13.21
CA VAL A 95 -5.00 5.10 -14.39
C VAL A 95 -5.50 3.71 -14.77
N ALA A 96 -5.73 2.84 -13.79
CA ALA A 96 -6.27 1.51 -14.01
C ALA A 96 -7.65 1.55 -14.67
N ASP A 97 -8.52 2.46 -14.23
CA ASP A 97 -9.85 2.63 -14.81
C ASP A 97 -9.79 3.13 -16.27
N PHE A 98 -8.88 4.06 -16.58
CA PHE A 98 -8.63 4.49 -17.96
C PHE A 98 -8.16 3.34 -18.85
N LEU A 99 -7.27 2.49 -18.35
CA LEU A 99 -6.79 1.33 -19.11
C LEU A 99 -7.90 0.31 -19.37
N ALA A 100 -8.71 -0.01 -18.37
CA ALA A 100 -9.85 -0.89 -18.53
C ALA A 100 -10.87 -0.32 -19.52
N LYS A 101 -11.14 0.99 -19.46
CA LYS A 101 -12.00 1.71 -20.40
C LYS A 101 -11.49 1.64 -21.83
N LYS A 102 -10.16 1.78 -22.04
CA LYS A 102 -9.54 1.68 -23.38
C LYS A 102 -9.82 0.31 -24.03
N GLY A 103 -9.98 -0.75 -23.21
CA GLY A 103 -10.37 -2.07 -23.66
C GLY A 103 -11.88 -2.33 -23.62
N ASN A 104 -12.72 -1.29 -23.48
CA ASN A 104 -14.16 -1.39 -23.27
C ASN A 104 -14.57 -2.36 -22.16
N TYR A 105 -13.67 -2.56 -21.17
CA TYR A 105 -13.83 -3.49 -20.05
C TYR A 105 -13.97 -4.97 -20.47
N GLU A 106 -13.72 -5.30 -21.73
CA GLU A 106 -13.85 -6.65 -22.30
C GLU A 106 -12.50 -7.26 -22.68
N ASN A 107 -11.49 -6.45 -22.95
CA ASN A 107 -10.16 -6.92 -23.28
C ASN A 107 -9.43 -7.46 -22.05
N ASN A 108 -9.28 -8.79 -21.97
CA ASN A 108 -8.66 -9.46 -20.83
C ASN A 108 -7.21 -9.00 -20.58
N LYS A 109 -6.43 -8.70 -21.60
CA LYS A 109 -5.03 -8.23 -21.45
C LYS A 109 -4.99 -6.84 -20.80
N LEU A 110 -5.84 -5.92 -21.27
CA LEU A 110 -5.93 -4.58 -20.72
C LEU A 110 -6.54 -4.59 -19.31
N ASN A 111 -7.50 -5.47 -19.04
CA ASN A 111 -8.05 -5.64 -17.71
C ASN A 111 -7.03 -6.21 -16.73
N LEU A 112 -6.17 -7.13 -17.16
CA LEU A 112 -5.09 -7.66 -16.35
C LEU A 112 -4.03 -6.58 -16.07
N LEU A 113 -3.62 -5.84 -17.11
CA LEU A 113 -2.68 -4.71 -16.95
C LEU A 113 -3.23 -3.64 -16.03
N SER A 114 -4.52 -3.32 -16.18
CA SER A 114 -5.26 -2.43 -15.28
C SER A 114 -5.18 -2.91 -13.84
N TYR A 115 -5.39 -4.21 -13.60
CA TYR A 115 -5.27 -4.79 -12.27
C TYR A 115 -3.84 -4.71 -11.72
N MET A 116 -2.84 -4.98 -12.52
CA MET A 116 -1.44 -4.86 -12.10
C MET A 116 -1.12 -3.44 -11.63
N ILE A 117 -1.54 -2.42 -12.40
CA ILE A 117 -1.35 -1.01 -12.03
C ILE A 117 -2.14 -0.66 -10.77
N PHE A 118 -3.40 -1.11 -10.67
CA PHE A 118 -4.18 -0.90 -9.46
C PHE A 118 -3.50 -1.49 -8.21
N SER A 119 -2.94 -2.69 -8.35
CA SER A 119 -2.26 -3.39 -7.25
C SER A 119 -1.01 -2.66 -6.74
N LEU A 120 -0.34 -1.88 -7.61
CA LEU A 120 0.78 -1.01 -7.18
C LEU A 120 0.32 0.06 -6.19
N GLY A 121 -0.96 0.45 -6.21
CA GLY A 121 -1.54 1.36 -5.22
C GLY A 121 -1.46 0.81 -3.78
N ASN A 122 -1.44 -0.50 -3.59
CA ASN A 122 -1.27 -1.13 -2.28
C ASN A 122 0.13 -0.94 -1.69
N LEU A 123 1.12 -0.59 -2.54
CA LEU A 123 2.48 -0.25 -2.11
C LEU A 123 2.60 1.20 -1.61
N ALA A 124 1.52 1.97 -1.64
CA ALA A 124 1.53 3.39 -1.28
C ALA A 124 2.25 3.70 0.06
N PRO A 125 2.02 2.96 1.17
CA PRO A 125 2.75 3.19 2.41
C PRO A 125 4.26 2.96 2.28
N ILE A 126 4.67 1.94 1.51
CA ILE A 126 6.07 1.60 1.29
C ILE A 126 6.73 2.64 0.38
N ILE A 127 6.06 3.03 -0.69
CA ILE A 127 6.54 4.06 -1.64
C ILE A 127 6.77 5.38 -0.90
N THR A 128 5.83 5.81 -0.06
CA THR A 128 5.96 7.05 0.70
C THR A 128 7.07 7.00 1.74
N MET A 129 7.29 5.85 2.36
CA MET A 129 8.41 5.61 3.26
C MET A 129 9.77 5.77 2.53
N TRP A 130 9.87 5.33 1.28
CA TRP A 130 11.10 5.46 0.49
C TRP A 130 11.29 6.86 -0.06
N LEU A 131 10.24 7.53 -0.51
CA LEU A 131 10.33 8.88 -1.09
C LEU A 131 10.60 9.95 -0.04
N ALA A 132 10.08 9.80 1.17
CA ALA A 132 10.20 10.80 2.23
C ALA A 132 10.54 10.16 3.60
N PRO A 133 11.67 9.44 3.73
CA PRO A 133 11.99 8.66 4.93
C PRO A 133 12.07 9.53 6.19
N LYS A 134 12.66 10.72 6.09
CA LYS A 134 12.79 11.65 7.24
C LYS A 134 11.43 12.09 7.77
N THR A 135 10.52 12.47 6.88
CA THR A 135 9.18 12.91 7.24
C THR A 135 8.34 11.75 7.78
N TYR A 136 8.51 10.56 7.22
CA TYR A 136 7.84 9.34 7.69
C TYR A 136 8.28 8.99 9.12
N ILE A 137 9.58 9.00 9.41
CA ILE A 137 10.14 8.77 10.75
C ILE A 137 9.62 9.82 11.74
N ALA A 138 9.69 11.11 11.39
CA ALA A 138 9.20 12.18 12.24
C ALA A 138 7.72 12.02 12.60
N GLN A 139 6.88 11.58 11.66
CA GLN A 139 5.47 11.30 11.94
C GLN A 139 5.24 10.10 12.84
N LEU A 140 6.02 9.02 12.69
CA LEU A 140 5.93 7.87 13.60
C LEU A 140 6.29 8.27 15.03
N LEU A 141 7.35 9.04 15.21
CA LEU A 141 7.77 9.55 16.53
C LEU A 141 6.71 10.51 17.11
N ALA A 142 6.16 11.41 16.29
CA ALA A 142 5.07 12.31 16.72
C ALA A 142 3.80 11.55 17.15
N LYS A 143 3.58 10.34 16.63
CA LYS A 143 2.50 9.43 17.07
C LYS A 143 2.86 8.59 18.30
N GLY A 144 3.96 8.90 18.98
CA GLY A 144 4.41 8.20 20.19
C GLY A 144 5.02 6.82 19.92
N LYS A 145 5.44 6.52 18.70
CA LYS A 145 6.17 5.28 18.40
C LYS A 145 7.62 5.41 18.84
N THR A 146 8.16 4.31 19.38
CA THR A 146 9.56 4.28 19.82
C THR A 146 10.53 4.18 18.65
N GLN A 147 11.78 4.58 18.85
CA GLN A 147 12.83 4.44 17.84
C GLN A 147 13.04 2.96 17.44
N ASP A 148 12.90 2.03 18.38
CA ASP A 148 12.97 0.60 18.08
C ASP A 148 11.86 0.14 17.14
N TYR A 149 10.65 0.68 17.30
CA TYR A 149 9.55 0.42 16.38
C TYR A 149 9.87 0.97 15.00
N VAL A 150 10.40 2.19 14.91
CA VAL A 150 10.83 2.80 13.64
C VAL A 150 11.88 1.92 12.94
N ASN A 151 12.89 1.46 13.68
CA ASN A 151 13.94 0.59 13.14
C ASN A 151 13.40 -0.77 12.64
N GLN A 152 12.31 -1.27 13.22
CA GLN A 152 11.67 -2.53 12.81
C GLN A 152 10.76 -2.36 11.59
N VAL A 153 10.15 -1.20 11.42
CA VAL A 153 9.18 -0.92 10.36
C VAL A 153 9.85 -0.42 9.08
N MET A 154 10.97 0.31 9.22
CA MET A 154 11.67 0.86 8.06
C MET A 154 12.25 -0.24 7.19
N VAL A 155 11.77 -0.31 5.95
CA VAL A 155 12.31 -1.23 4.92
C VAL A 155 13.37 -0.49 4.12
N PRO A 156 14.64 -0.96 4.12
CA PRO A 156 15.69 -0.32 3.34
C PRO A 156 15.40 -0.45 1.84
N PHE A 157 15.62 0.64 1.10
CA PHE A 157 15.55 0.63 -0.36
C PHE A 157 16.83 0.00 -0.92
N THR A 158 16.83 -1.32 -1.04
CA THR A 158 17.89 -2.06 -1.70
C THR A 158 17.26 -3.00 -2.74
N GLY A 159 17.87 -3.10 -3.92
CA GLY A 159 17.37 -4.03 -4.97
C GLY A 159 17.24 -5.47 -4.47
N GLN A 160 18.00 -5.84 -3.45
CA GLN A 160 17.92 -7.13 -2.77
C GLN A 160 16.69 -7.27 -1.87
N SER A 161 16.14 -6.17 -1.35
CA SER A 161 14.91 -6.19 -0.51
C SER A 161 13.68 -6.63 -1.29
N CYS A 162 13.68 -6.45 -2.61
CA CYS A 162 12.60 -6.89 -3.48
C CYS A 162 12.66 -8.39 -3.81
N LEU A 163 13.83 -9.04 -3.63
CA LEU A 163 14.07 -10.41 -4.08
C LEU A 163 14.33 -11.40 -2.93
N ASN A 164 14.63 -10.94 -1.73
CA ASN A 164 14.97 -11.80 -0.61
C ASN A 164 14.05 -11.58 0.59
N PRO A 165 13.19 -12.55 0.95
CA PRO A 165 12.32 -12.45 2.13
C PRO A 165 13.10 -12.55 3.46
N ASP A 166 14.38 -12.88 3.44
CA ASP A 166 15.18 -13.13 4.65
C ASP A 166 15.99 -11.92 5.13
N TRP A 167 15.41 -10.73 5.04
CA TRP A 167 15.96 -9.49 5.55
C TRP A 167 16.19 -9.48 7.08
N ARG A 168 15.73 -10.50 7.82
CA ARG A 168 16.02 -10.65 9.26
C ARG A 168 17.53 -10.66 9.55
N ASN A 169 18.34 -11.14 8.60
CA ASN A 169 19.79 -11.16 8.71
C ASN A 169 20.46 -9.85 8.26
N ALA A 170 19.74 -8.94 7.61
CA ALA A 170 20.25 -7.63 7.19
C ALA A 170 20.39 -6.65 8.38
N HIS A 171 19.94 -7.00 9.57
CA HIS A 171 20.19 -6.24 10.81
C HIS A 171 21.68 -6.14 11.21
N GLY A 172 22.56 -6.88 10.52
CA GLY A 172 24.00 -6.79 10.69
C GLY A 172 24.70 -5.76 9.80
N CYS A 173 24.02 -5.10 8.86
CA CYS A 173 24.66 -4.09 8.02
C CYS A 173 24.36 -2.67 8.51
N PRO A 174 25.33 -2.00 9.17
CA PRO A 174 25.18 -0.65 9.71
C PRO A 174 25.25 0.45 8.64
N HIS A 175 25.06 0.12 7.35
CA HIS A 175 25.32 1.06 6.26
C HIS A 175 24.44 2.33 6.27
N TRP A 176 23.22 2.27 6.80
CA TRP A 176 22.39 3.48 6.95
C TRP A 176 22.86 4.37 8.09
N ARG A 177 23.53 3.82 9.13
CA ARG A 177 24.18 4.60 10.20
C ARG A 177 25.34 5.44 9.67
N LEU A 178 26.01 5.01 8.62
CA LEU A 178 27.16 5.74 8.04
C LEU A 178 26.72 6.94 7.18
N HIS A 179 25.48 6.92 6.65
CA HIS A 179 24.98 8.03 5.82
C HIS A 179 24.13 9.06 6.57
N CYS A 180 23.79 8.86 7.85
CA CYS A 180 23.05 9.81 8.69
C CYS A 180 23.59 9.95 10.13
N PRO A 181 24.93 10.08 10.36
CA PRO A 181 25.43 10.29 11.73
C PRO A 181 24.95 11.63 12.32
N LYS A 182 24.81 12.67 11.50
CA LYS A 182 24.42 14.03 11.93
C LYS A 182 22.94 14.16 12.33
N LEU A 183 22.09 13.23 11.95
CA LEU A 183 20.66 13.28 12.30
C LEU A 183 20.37 12.65 13.67
N ALA A 184 21.09 11.60 14.02
CA ALA A 184 20.98 10.95 15.33
C ALA A 184 21.47 11.88 16.44
N GLU A 185 22.54 12.65 16.19
CA GLU A 185 23.13 13.61 17.14
C GLU A 185 22.22 14.82 17.39
N LYS A 186 21.52 15.29 16.36
CA LYS A 186 20.63 16.44 16.46
C LYS A 186 19.29 16.11 17.17
N ILE A 187 18.88 14.83 17.19
CA ILE A 187 17.67 14.38 17.88
C ILE A 187 17.95 14.15 19.36
N ASN A 188 19.14 13.67 19.72
CA ASN A 188 19.55 13.46 21.12
C ASN A 188 19.93 14.78 21.85
N GLY A 189 20.16 15.86 21.13
CA GLY A 189 20.52 17.18 21.72
C GLY A 189 19.33 18.02 22.19
N HIS A 190 18.08 17.55 22.07
CA HIS A 190 16.88 18.27 22.49
C HIS A 190 16.01 17.42 23.42
N GLN A 191 16.60 16.94 24.52
CA GLN A 191 15.85 16.56 25.71
C GLN A 191 15.93 17.73 26.70
N PRO A 192 14.85 18.51 26.92
CA PRO A 192 14.77 19.37 28.08
C PRO A 192 14.54 18.51 29.33
N TYR A 193 15.30 18.78 30.35
CA TYR A 193 15.11 18.28 31.72
C TYR A 193 13.74 18.66 32.27
#